data_972f2de9a8ba8d76073e3d5d9310d208
#
_entry.id   972f2de9a8ba8d76073e3d5d9310d208
#
_cell.length_a   1.000
_cell.length_b   1.000
_cell.length_c   1.000
_cell.angle_alpha   90.00
_cell.angle_beta   90.00
_cell.angle_gamma   90.00
#
_symmetry.space_group_name_H-M   'P 1'
#
loop_
_entity.id
_entity.type
_entity.pdbx_description
1 polymer ?
#
loop_
_entity_poly.entity_id
_entity_poly.type
_entity_poly.pdbx_seq_one_letter_code
_entity_poly.pdbx_strand_id
1 'polypeptide(L)'
;LVLLLAFSLIVAACGDDDDSSSGDAGAGDSESGRIIISGSSTVEPISARVGQGFEAIDPSVATTVEGPGTGDGFARFCAGETDISDASRPIKDSEAEECAANGIEYVELHIATDGISVITSPDNSAISCLDFNDMYAIVGPESEGFANWNDADALGAELGATHAPYPAAPLVITAPGDESGTYDTFVELVIEDIADERGQSAETRVDYNAEANDQVIVGNISNDPTSFGWVGFAFYEENAASLKAIEVDGGDGCVAPTAESIATFDYPLSRPLFIYVKTNDLANRADLVAFVDYYLSDEGLEFVSEAGYVQLPDADMANTRTAWESARG
;
A
#
# COMPACT_ATOMS: atom_id res chain seq x y z
N LEU A 1 33.05 -39.18 44.15
CA LEU A 1 33.48 -40.35 43.32
C LEU A 1 33.69 -39.85 41.87
N VAL A 2 34.96 -39.86 41.50
CA VAL A 2 35.52 -39.40 40.22
C VAL A 2 35.30 -40.49 39.18
N LEU A 3 34.92 -40.15 37.96
CA LEU A 3 35.27 -40.97 36.82
C LEU A 3 35.51 -40.07 35.59
N LEU A 4 36.79 -39.90 35.27
CA LEU A 4 37.32 -39.44 34.00
C LEU A 4 37.19 -40.54 32.95
N LEU A 5 36.81 -40.20 31.73
CA LEU A 5 37.13 -41.03 30.56
C LEU A 5 37.46 -40.12 29.41
N ALA A 6 38.75 -40.15 29.09
CA ALA A 6 39.32 -39.58 27.86
C ALA A 6 39.24 -40.62 26.74
N PHE A 7 39.00 -40.20 25.51
CA PHE A 7 39.41 -40.96 24.31
C PHE A 7 39.41 -40.04 23.09
N SER A 8 40.56 -39.74 22.68
CA SER A 8 41.40 -40.16 21.53
C SER A 8 41.05 -39.49 20.19
N LEU A 9 42.00 -38.64 19.78
CA LEU A 9 42.20 -38.13 18.43
C LEU A 9 42.45 -39.28 17.44
N ILE A 10 41.90 -39.18 16.25
CA ILE A 10 42.45 -39.75 15.04
C ILE A 10 42.68 -38.63 14.04
N VAL A 11 43.96 -38.37 13.77
CA VAL A 11 44.50 -37.57 12.67
C VAL A 11 44.63 -38.48 11.46
N ALA A 12 44.08 -38.14 10.33
CA ALA A 12 44.51 -38.65 9.04
C ALA A 12 44.67 -37.46 8.10
N ALA A 13 45.90 -37.30 7.67
CA ALA A 13 46.36 -36.24 6.78
C ALA A 13 46.36 -36.73 5.33
N CYS A 14 46.48 -35.73 4.46
CA CYS A 14 46.97 -35.68 3.09
C CYS A 14 45.96 -35.65 1.95
N GLY A 15 46.11 -34.56 1.21
CA GLY A 15 45.71 -34.35 -0.16
C GLY A 15 45.73 -32.87 -0.49
N ASP A 16 46.93 -32.36 -0.86
CA ASP A 16 47.08 -31.08 -1.59
C ASP A 16 46.43 -31.23 -2.96
N ASP A 17 45.62 -30.23 -3.34
CA ASP A 17 45.58 -29.72 -4.70
C ASP A 17 45.14 -28.26 -4.65
N ASP A 18 46.04 -27.38 -5.03
CA ASP A 18 45.86 -25.96 -5.31
C ASP A 18 44.87 -25.80 -6.47
N ASP A 19 43.77 -25.10 -6.22
CA ASP A 19 43.11 -24.33 -7.27
C ASP A 19 42.58 -23.02 -6.69
N SER A 20 43.34 -21.97 -6.91
CA SER A 20 42.98 -20.59 -6.68
C SER A 20 41.94 -20.18 -7.73
N SER A 21 40.65 -20.18 -7.39
CA SER A 21 39.66 -19.39 -8.09
C SER A 21 39.23 -18.23 -7.21
N SER A 22 39.75 -17.07 -7.55
CA SER A 22 39.23 -15.78 -7.14
C SER A 22 37.74 -15.72 -7.45
N GLY A 23 36.89 -15.80 -6.42
CA GLY A 23 35.46 -15.57 -6.52
C GLY A 23 35.22 -14.10 -6.83
N ASP A 24 34.86 -13.87 -8.05
CA ASP A 24 34.19 -12.68 -8.52
C ASP A 24 32.85 -12.55 -7.74
N ALA A 25 32.69 -11.45 -7.03
CA ALA A 25 31.40 -11.09 -6.46
C ALA A 25 30.54 -10.58 -7.60
N GLY A 26 30.02 -11.51 -8.40
CA GLY A 26 29.08 -11.23 -9.48
C GLY A 26 27.70 -10.98 -8.94
N ALA A 27 27.05 -10.03 -9.53
CA ALA A 27 25.62 -9.70 -9.47
C ALA A 27 24.76 -10.95 -9.26
N GLY A 28 23.75 -10.81 -8.36
CA GLY A 28 22.88 -11.93 -8.01
C GLY A 28 22.29 -12.62 -9.23
N ASP A 29 22.64 -13.88 -9.42
CA ASP A 29 21.95 -14.78 -10.33
C ASP A 29 20.49 -14.88 -9.85
N SER A 30 19.58 -14.33 -10.60
CA SER A 30 18.13 -14.58 -10.42
C SER A 30 17.89 -16.06 -10.71
N GLU A 31 17.71 -16.86 -9.65
CA GLU A 31 17.40 -18.28 -9.80
C GLU A 31 16.05 -18.43 -10.51
N SER A 32 16.06 -19.00 -11.72
CA SER A 32 14.84 -19.40 -12.45
C SER A 32 13.96 -20.28 -11.53
N GLY A 33 12.68 -19.93 -11.42
CA GLY A 33 11.73 -20.61 -10.53
C GLY A 33 11.56 -19.93 -9.16
N ARG A 34 12.16 -18.75 -8.94
CA ARG A 34 11.89 -17.93 -7.77
C ARG A 34 11.64 -16.48 -8.19
N ILE A 35 10.55 -15.89 -7.73
CA ILE A 35 10.17 -14.50 -7.97
C ILE A 35 10.13 -13.77 -6.62
N ILE A 36 10.91 -12.69 -6.52
CA ILE A 36 11.01 -11.87 -5.31
C ILE A 36 10.32 -10.55 -5.57
N ILE A 37 9.33 -10.25 -4.76
CA ILE A 37 8.49 -9.04 -4.82
C ILE A 37 8.64 -8.31 -3.49
N SER A 38 8.89 -7.01 -3.53
CA SER A 38 8.97 -6.21 -2.31
C SER A 38 8.52 -4.79 -2.58
N GLY A 39 7.85 -4.16 -1.63
CA GLY A 39 7.45 -2.75 -1.78
C GLY A 39 6.26 -2.35 -0.94
N SER A 40 5.28 -1.71 -1.57
CA SER A 40 4.11 -1.17 -0.89
C SER A 40 3.35 -2.21 -0.08
N SER A 41 3.13 -1.94 1.20
CA SER A 41 2.23 -2.72 2.08
C SER A 41 0.78 -2.75 1.57
N THR A 42 0.38 -1.73 0.80
CA THR A 42 -0.94 -1.66 0.16
C THR A 42 -1.06 -2.62 -1.02
N VAL A 43 -0.02 -2.79 -1.83
CA VAL A 43 -0.03 -3.70 -3.00
C VAL A 43 0.29 -5.14 -2.60
N GLU A 44 1.03 -5.35 -1.52
CA GLU A 44 1.41 -6.67 -1.00
C GLU A 44 0.24 -7.68 -0.98
N PRO A 45 -0.97 -7.34 -0.48
CA PRO A 45 -2.09 -8.29 -0.46
C PRO A 45 -2.55 -8.76 -1.84
N ILE A 46 -2.40 -7.92 -2.87
CA ILE A 46 -2.71 -8.30 -4.26
C ILE A 46 -1.63 -9.26 -4.76
N SER A 47 -0.37 -8.85 -4.69
CA SER A 47 0.78 -9.63 -5.15
C SER A 47 0.89 -10.98 -4.45
N ALA A 48 0.58 -11.04 -3.15
CA ALA A 48 0.56 -12.30 -2.39
C ALA A 48 -0.55 -13.26 -2.86
N ARG A 49 -1.75 -12.76 -3.17
CA ARG A 49 -2.84 -13.59 -3.72
C ARG A 49 -2.55 -14.08 -5.13
N VAL A 50 -2.05 -13.18 -5.99
CA VAL A 50 -1.61 -13.54 -7.34
C VAL A 50 -0.51 -14.59 -7.28
N GLY A 51 0.47 -14.43 -6.38
CA GLY A 51 1.54 -15.40 -6.15
C GLY A 51 1.01 -16.78 -5.78
N GLN A 52 0.09 -16.86 -4.82
CA GLN A 52 -0.55 -18.10 -4.41
C GLN A 52 -1.36 -18.74 -5.55
N GLY A 53 -2.11 -17.94 -6.31
CA GLY A 53 -2.85 -18.39 -7.48
C GLY A 53 -1.93 -18.97 -8.56
N PHE A 54 -0.83 -18.28 -8.85
CA PHE A 54 0.16 -18.72 -9.84
C PHE A 54 0.88 -20.01 -9.43
N GLU A 55 1.31 -20.12 -8.17
CA GLU A 55 1.94 -21.34 -7.63
C GLU A 55 1.01 -22.57 -7.70
N ALA A 56 -0.30 -22.37 -7.63
CA ALA A 56 -1.26 -23.45 -7.84
C ALA A 56 -1.30 -23.94 -9.29
N ILE A 57 -0.97 -23.08 -10.25
CA ILE A 57 -0.91 -23.39 -11.69
C ILE A 57 0.47 -23.93 -12.06
N ASP A 58 1.54 -23.29 -11.59
CA ASP A 58 2.92 -23.71 -11.81
C ASP A 58 3.67 -23.90 -10.47
N PRO A 59 3.61 -25.08 -9.86
CA PRO A 59 4.29 -25.40 -8.60
C PRO A 59 5.82 -25.40 -8.69
N SER A 60 6.40 -25.21 -9.88
CA SER A 60 7.87 -25.10 -10.03
C SER A 60 8.38 -23.68 -9.76
N VAL A 61 7.48 -22.70 -9.65
CA VAL A 61 7.80 -21.31 -9.34
C VAL A 61 7.36 -21.03 -7.91
N ALA A 62 8.24 -20.43 -7.13
CA ALA A 62 7.96 -19.95 -5.77
C ALA A 62 7.97 -18.43 -5.74
N THR A 63 6.98 -17.81 -5.13
CA THR A 63 6.91 -16.38 -4.92
C THR A 63 7.26 -15.99 -3.49
N THR A 64 7.93 -14.87 -3.31
CA THR A 64 8.17 -14.26 -2.01
C THR A 64 7.71 -12.82 -2.09
N VAL A 65 6.77 -12.42 -1.24
CA VAL A 65 6.19 -11.07 -1.23
C VAL A 65 6.41 -10.44 0.14
N GLU A 66 6.91 -9.21 0.17
CA GLU A 66 7.18 -8.45 1.38
C GLU A 66 6.72 -6.99 1.19
N GLY A 67 6.08 -6.41 2.21
CA GLY A 67 5.52 -5.06 2.19
C GLY A 67 6.21 -4.06 3.11
N PRO A 68 7.54 -3.79 2.99
CA PRO A 68 8.24 -2.84 3.86
C PRO A 68 7.91 -1.36 3.56
N GLY A 69 7.15 -1.09 2.53
CA GLY A 69 6.81 0.23 2.03
C GLY A 69 7.40 0.51 0.64
N THR A 70 6.75 1.42 -0.11
CA THR A 70 7.11 1.74 -1.51
C THR A 70 8.56 2.20 -1.66
N GLY A 71 9.05 3.06 -0.75
CA GLY A 71 10.42 3.58 -0.80
C GLY A 71 11.48 2.50 -0.61
N ASP A 72 11.30 1.64 0.40
CA ASP A 72 12.20 0.50 0.66
C ASP A 72 12.14 -0.52 -0.48
N GLY A 73 10.95 -0.72 -1.07
CA GLY A 73 10.78 -1.54 -2.26
C GLY A 73 11.63 -1.04 -3.43
N PHE A 74 11.55 0.24 -3.77
CA PHE A 74 12.38 0.82 -4.84
C PHE A 74 13.87 0.76 -4.53
N ALA A 75 14.30 0.98 -3.28
CA ALA A 75 15.70 0.87 -2.91
C ALA A 75 16.25 -0.54 -3.20
N ARG A 76 15.53 -1.60 -2.81
CA ARG A 76 15.91 -3.00 -3.08
C ARG A 76 15.81 -3.35 -4.56
N PHE A 77 14.79 -2.86 -5.23
CA PHE A 77 14.57 -3.09 -6.66
C PHE A 77 15.69 -2.46 -7.50
N CYS A 78 16.02 -1.20 -7.24
CA CYS A 78 17.09 -0.51 -7.94
C CYS A 78 18.50 -1.05 -7.58
N ALA A 79 18.64 -1.71 -6.41
CA ALA A 79 19.85 -2.49 -6.08
C ALA A 79 19.91 -3.86 -6.81
N GLY A 80 18.84 -4.26 -7.51
CA GLY A 80 18.76 -5.53 -8.23
C GLY A 80 18.41 -6.75 -7.37
N GLU A 81 17.96 -6.53 -6.12
CA GLU A 81 17.66 -7.58 -5.14
C GLU A 81 16.30 -8.25 -5.38
N THR A 82 15.37 -7.57 -6.07
CA THR A 82 14.03 -8.06 -6.35
C THR A 82 13.73 -8.08 -7.84
N ASP A 83 12.77 -8.88 -8.25
CA ASP A 83 12.30 -8.99 -9.63
C ASP A 83 11.17 -7.99 -9.92
N ILE A 84 10.35 -7.71 -8.90
CA ILE A 84 9.22 -6.80 -8.94
C ILE A 84 9.27 -5.87 -7.73
N SER A 85 8.94 -4.59 -7.94
CA SER A 85 8.63 -3.66 -6.85
C SER A 85 7.16 -3.31 -6.86
N ASP A 86 6.48 -3.54 -5.74
CA ASP A 86 5.13 -3.08 -5.49
C ASP A 86 5.17 -1.60 -5.09
N ALA A 87 4.27 -0.78 -5.65
CA ALA A 87 4.27 0.66 -5.37
C ALA A 87 2.86 1.26 -5.31
N SER A 88 2.63 2.15 -4.34
CA SER A 88 1.38 2.91 -4.18
C SER A 88 1.47 4.36 -4.67
N ARG A 89 2.53 4.66 -5.39
CA ARG A 89 2.78 5.91 -6.10
C ARG A 89 3.72 5.67 -7.29
N PRO A 90 3.81 6.59 -8.25
CA PRO A 90 4.85 6.55 -9.27
C PRO A 90 6.26 6.61 -8.66
N ILE A 91 7.23 6.03 -9.37
CA ILE A 91 8.66 6.13 -9.00
C ILE A 91 9.10 7.60 -9.02
N LYS A 92 9.85 8.01 -8.00
CA LYS A 92 10.42 9.37 -7.94
C LYS A 92 11.63 9.48 -8.88
N ASP A 93 11.93 10.69 -9.36
CA ASP A 93 13.09 10.93 -10.23
C ASP A 93 14.40 10.42 -9.61
N SER A 94 14.60 10.63 -8.30
CA SER A 94 15.78 10.15 -7.57
C SER A 94 15.88 8.62 -7.52
N GLU A 95 14.77 7.91 -7.39
CA GLU A 95 14.73 6.44 -7.41
C GLU A 95 14.99 5.91 -8.82
N ALA A 96 14.43 6.57 -9.84
CA ALA A 96 14.68 6.23 -11.25
C ALA A 96 16.15 6.46 -11.64
N GLU A 97 16.79 7.53 -11.14
CA GLU A 97 18.21 7.79 -11.32
C GLU A 97 19.07 6.70 -10.66
N GLU A 98 18.68 6.21 -9.48
CA GLU A 98 19.37 5.11 -8.80
C GLU A 98 19.24 3.80 -9.59
N CYS A 99 18.06 3.44 -10.06
CA CYS A 99 17.86 2.30 -10.94
C CYS A 99 18.76 2.39 -12.19
N ALA A 100 18.77 3.54 -12.86
CA ALA A 100 19.59 3.75 -14.05
C ALA A 100 21.09 3.66 -13.76
N ALA A 101 21.56 4.19 -12.62
CA ALA A 101 22.95 4.10 -12.19
C ALA A 101 23.41 2.67 -11.96
N ASN A 102 22.51 1.79 -11.50
CA ASN A 102 22.75 0.36 -11.29
C ASN A 102 22.44 -0.49 -12.53
N GLY A 103 22.01 0.14 -13.64
CA GLY A 103 21.71 -0.56 -14.89
C GLY A 103 20.41 -1.38 -14.82
N ILE A 104 19.49 -1.06 -13.91
CA ILE A 104 18.19 -1.72 -13.82
C ILE A 104 17.24 -1.05 -14.81
N GLU A 105 16.75 -1.83 -15.74
CA GLU A 105 15.68 -1.48 -16.69
C GLU A 105 14.38 -2.10 -16.19
N TYR A 106 13.27 -1.38 -16.33
CA TYR A 106 11.96 -1.82 -15.85
C TYR A 106 10.81 -1.32 -16.72
N VAL A 107 9.66 -1.95 -16.53
CA VAL A 107 8.37 -1.45 -17.01
C VAL A 107 7.47 -1.14 -15.82
N GLU A 108 6.81 0.01 -15.86
CA GLU A 108 5.76 0.42 -14.91
C GLU A 108 4.41 -0.13 -15.40
N LEU A 109 3.70 -0.82 -14.53
CA LEU A 109 2.40 -1.41 -14.83
C LEU A 109 1.38 -0.95 -13.78
N HIS A 110 0.44 -0.11 -14.17
CA HIS A 110 -0.69 0.30 -13.33
C HIS A 110 -1.68 -0.86 -13.24
N ILE A 111 -1.93 -1.38 -12.04
CA ILE A 111 -2.71 -2.61 -11.85
C ILE A 111 -4.06 -2.40 -11.17
N ALA A 112 -4.19 -1.36 -10.36
CA ALA A 112 -5.38 -1.08 -9.56
C ALA A 112 -5.42 0.37 -9.10
N THR A 113 -6.54 0.79 -8.54
CA THR A 113 -6.67 2.05 -7.80
C THR A 113 -7.09 1.75 -6.37
N ASP A 114 -6.37 2.33 -5.40
CA ASP A 114 -6.77 2.35 -3.99
C ASP A 114 -7.66 3.55 -3.73
N GLY A 115 -8.66 3.39 -2.87
CA GLY A 115 -9.54 4.46 -2.43
C GLY A 115 -9.90 4.28 -0.97
N ILE A 116 -9.82 5.36 -0.19
CA ILE A 116 -10.24 5.39 1.21
C ILE A 116 -11.56 6.15 1.31
N SER A 117 -12.54 5.56 1.97
CA SER A 117 -13.79 6.22 2.30
C SER A 117 -13.76 6.79 3.70
N VAL A 118 -13.94 8.09 3.82
CA VAL A 118 -14.23 8.75 5.10
C VAL A 118 -15.69 8.52 5.43
N ILE A 119 -15.97 8.02 6.63
CA ILE A 119 -17.28 7.49 6.99
C ILE A 119 -17.81 8.08 8.30
N THR A 120 -19.12 8.12 8.39
CA THR A 120 -19.88 8.49 9.60
C THR A 120 -21.19 7.71 9.65
N SER A 121 -21.95 7.87 10.75
CA SER A 121 -23.29 7.31 10.86
C SER A 121 -24.25 7.91 9.82
N PRO A 122 -25.19 7.13 9.26
CA PRO A 122 -26.27 7.66 8.43
C PRO A 122 -27.11 8.74 9.12
N ASP A 123 -27.15 8.73 10.46
CA ASP A 123 -27.88 9.70 11.26
C ASP A 123 -27.12 11.03 11.44
N ASN A 124 -25.84 11.10 11.06
CA ASN A 124 -25.07 12.34 11.06
C ASN A 124 -25.53 13.26 9.92
N SER A 125 -26.36 14.22 10.23
CA SER A 125 -26.82 15.24 9.27
C SER A 125 -25.95 16.51 9.26
N ALA A 126 -25.00 16.63 10.18
CA ALA A 126 -24.23 17.85 10.38
C ALA A 126 -23.00 17.93 9.48
N ILE A 127 -22.38 16.78 9.15
CA ILE A 127 -21.19 16.70 8.33
C ILE A 127 -21.50 15.94 7.04
N SER A 128 -21.20 16.56 5.89
CA SER A 128 -21.39 15.93 4.58
C SER A 128 -20.17 16.00 3.69
N CYS A 129 -19.26 16.92 3.95
CA CYS A 129 -18.04 17.14 3.19
C CYS A 129 -16.92 17.66 4.11
N LEU A 130 -15.68 17.28 3.82
CA LEU A 130 -14.46 17.76 4.49
C LEU A 130 -13.34 17.90 3.45
N ASP A 131 -12.47 18.89 3.64
CA ASP A 131 -11.20 18.98 2.91
C ASP A 131 -10.04 18.34 3.72
N PHE A 132 -8.84 18.32 3.15
CA PHE A 132 -7.66 17.77 3.82
C PHE A 132 -7.31 18.50 5.11
N ASN A 133 -7.46 19.83 5.14
CA ASN A 133 -7.21 20.64 6.33
C ASN A 133 -8.24 20.38 7.43
N ASP A 134 -9.51 20.17 7.06
CA ASP A 134 -10.55 19.73 7.98
C ASP A 134 -10.20 18.40 8.64
N MET A 135 -9.83 17.40 7.81
CA MET A 135 -9.49 16.07 8.30
C MET A 135 -8.24 16.10 9.19
N TYR A 136 -7.20 16.84 8.80
CA TYR A 136 -6.03 17.03 9.66
C TYR A 136 -6.39 17.68 10.98
N ALA A 137 -7.24 18.73 10.97
CA ALA A 137 -7.65 19.42 12.20
C ALA A 137 -8.44 18.50 13.15
N ILE A 138 -9.13 17.48 12.62
CA ILE A 138 -9.97 16.54 13.40
C ILE A 138 -9.14 15.38 13.93
N VAL A 139 -8.20 14.84 13.13
CA VAL A 139 -7.55 13.55 13.41
C VAL A 139 -6.02 13.58 13.32
N GLY A 140 -5.41 14.70 12.95
CA GLY A 140 -3.96 14.87 12.96
C GLY A 140 -3.37 14.92 14.38
N PRO A 141 -2.04 14.87 14.54
CA PRO A 141 -1.37 14.76 15.84
C PRO A 141 -1.67 15.94 16.77
N GLU A 142 -1.95 17.11 16.23
CA GLU A 142 -2.25 18.32 17.03
C GLU A 142 -3.68 18.32 17.62
N SER A 143 -4.54 17.39 17.18
CA SER A 143 -5.91 17.24 17.69
C SER A 143 -6.03 16.32 18.91
N GLU A 144 -4.91 15.79 19.43
CA GLU A 144 -4.93 14.94 20.61
C GLU A 144 -5.62 15.63 21.80
N GLY A 145 -6.57 14.94 22.41
CA GLY A 145 -7.39 15.48 23.52
C GLY A 145 -8.66 16.19 23.06
N PHE A 146 -8.91 16.42 21.78
CA PHE A 146 -10.19 16.98 21.32
C PHE A 146 -11.32 15.97 21.55
N ALA A 147 -12.33 16.39 22.30
CA ALA A 147 -13.48 15.55 22.68
C ALA A 147 -14.76 15.89 21.90
N ASN A 148 -14.79 17.06 21.27
CA ASN A 148 -15.91 17.53 20.46
C ASN A 148 -15.42 17.97 19.08
N TRP A 149 -16.27 17.88 18.08
CA TRP A 149 -15.96 18.34 16.73
C TRP A 149 -15.46 19.79 16.70
N ASN A 150 -16.16 20.70 17.43
CA ASN A 150 -15.79 22.11 17.45
C ASN A 150 -14.52 22.44 18.27
N ASP A 151 -13.89 21.46 18.91
CA ASP A 151 -12.56 21.66 19.51
C ASP A 151 -11.51 21.85 18.39
N ALA A 152 -11.79 21.35 17.18
CA ALA A 152 -10.95 21.51 15.99
C ALA A 152 -11.11 22.86 15.27
N ASP A 153 -12.10 23.70 15.64
CA ASP A 153 -12.39 24.98 14.94
C ASP A 153 -11.16 25.91 14.85
N ALA A 154 -10.39 26.01 15.92
CA ALA A 154 -9.25 26.93 15.96
C ALA A 154 -8.10 26.42 15.06
N LEU A 155 -7.82 25.13 15.08
CA LEU A 155 -6.80 24.50 14.25
C LEU A 155 -7.23 24.51 12.78
N GLY A 156 -8.49 24.16 12.48
CA GLY A 156 -9.03 24.22 11.13
C GLY A 156 -8.97 25.64 10.52
N ALA A 157 -9.31 26.67 11.31
CA ALA A 157 -9.20 28.05 10.86
C ALA A 157 -7.74 28.48 10.60
N GLU A 158 -6.79 27.99 11.39
CA GLU A 158 -5.36 28.24 11.20
C GLU A 158 -4.85 27.58 9.91
N LEU A 159 -5.31 26.38 9.61
CA LEU A 159 -4.95 25.62 8.41
C LEU A 159 -5.66 26.13 7.15
N GLY A 160 -6.74 26.89 7.30
CA GLY A 160 -7.56 27.34 6.17
C GLY A 160 -8.60 26.31 5.73
N ALA A 161 -9.03 25.41 6.65
CA ALA A 161 -10.11 24.47 6.44
C ALA A 161 -11.39 25.16 5.97
N THR A 162 -12.05 24.59 4.97
CA THR A 162 -13.16 25.28 4.27
C THR A 162 -14.55 24.91 4.83
N HIS A 163 -14.63 23.85 5.65
CA HIS A 163 -15.89 23.34 6.22
C HIS A 163 -16.07 23.66 7.71
N ALA A 164 -15.11 24.37 8.33
CA ALA A 164 -15.27 24.93 9.67
C ALA A 164 -16.28 26.12 9.65
N PRO A 165 -17.02 26.41 10.74
CA PRO A 165 -16.94 25.78 12.05
C PRO A 165 -17.69 24.43 12.11
N TYR A 166 -17.17 23.54 12.93
CA TYR A 166 -17.74 22.21 13.12
C TYR A 166 -18.89 22.21 14.15
N PRO A 167 -19.73 21.15 14.17
CA PRO A 167 -20.86 21.08 15.10
C PRO A 167 -20.37 20.98 16.57
N ALA A 168 -21.09 21.62 17.48
CA ALA A 168 -20.85 21.48 18.92
C ALA A 168 -21.45 20.15 19.42
N ALA A 169 -20.80 19.04 19.06
CA ALA A 169 -21.20 17.67 19.35
C ALA A 169 -19.97 16.85 19.77
N PRO A 170 -20.13 15.76 20.53
CA PRO A 170 -19.03 14.84 20.82
C PRO A 170 -18.36 14.36 19.52
N LEU A 171 -17.05 14.16 19.56
CA LEU A 171 -16.27 13.56 18.48
C LEU A 171 -15.90 12.13 18.87
N VAL A 172 -16.47 11.15 18.21
CA VAL A 172 -16.18 9.74 18.45
C VAL A 172 -15.49 9.16 17.22
N ILE A 173 -14.20 8.90 17.31
CA ILE A 173 -13.40 8.39 16.20
C ILE A 173 -13.21 6.89 16.38
N THR A 174 -13.54 6.11 15.34
CA THR A 174 -13.17 4.69 15.22
C THR A 174 -12.64 4.44 13.82
N ALA A 175 -11.41 3.97 13.72
CA ALA A 175 -10.70 3.82 12.45
C ALA A 175 -9.58 2.77 12.58
N PRO A 176 -8.95 2.36 11.47
CA PRO A 176 -7.79 1.47 11.52
C PRO A 176 -6.64 2.04 12.35
N GLY A 177 -5.84 1.16 12.96
CA GLY A 177 -4.59 1.49 13.64
C GLY A 177 -3.36 1.33 12.75
N ASP A 178 -2.19 1.56 13.32
CA ASP A 178 -0.87 1.55 12.64
C ASP A 178 -0.45 0.18 12.08
N GLU A 179 -1.18 -0.88 12.39
CA GLU A 179 -1.01 -2.20 11.79
C GLU A 179 -1.67 -2.34 10.40
N SER A 180 -2.40 -1.33 9.94
CA SER A 180 -3.26 -1.39 8.75
C SER A 180 -2.71 -0.59 7.57
N GLY A 181 -2.63 -1.20 6.38
CA GLY A 181 -2.32 -0.49 5.14
C GLY A 181 -3.32 0.65 4.81
N THR A 182 -4.57 0.56 5.28
CA THR A 182 -5.56 1.66 5.16
C THR A 182 -5.19 2.85 6.05
N TYR A 183 -4.62 2.59 7.24
CA TYR A 183 -4.06 3.64 8.08
C TYR A 183 -2.88 4.32 7.37
N ASP A 184 -1.92 3.54 6.88
CA ASP A 184 -0.75 4.08 6.16
C ASP A 184 -1.19 4.96 4.98
N THR A 185 -2.17 4.50 4.20
CA THR A 185 -2.73 5.26 3.08
C THR A 185 -3.36 6.58 3.53
N PHE A 186 -4.13 6.55 4.63
CA PHE A 186 -4.75 7.76 5.17
C PHE A 186 -3.69 8.76 5.66
N VAL A 187 -2.67 8.29 6.36
CA VAL A 187 -1.56 9.13 6.80
C VAL A 187 -0.84 9.76 5.61
N GLU A 188 -0.48 8.96 4.60
CA GLU A 188 0.22 9.43 3.41
C GLU A 188 -0.58 10.48 2.62
N LEU A 189 -1.90 10.27 2.46
CA LEU A 189 -2.73 11.17 1.65
C LEU A 189 -3.23 12.40 2.40
N VAL A 190 -3.45 12.30 3.71
CA VAL A 190 -4.16 13.36 4.47
C VAL A 190 -3.26 14.07 5.48
N ILE A 191 -2.33 13.34 6.10
CA ILE A 191 -1.60 13.84 7.26
C ILE A 191 -0.20 14.30 6.92
N GLU A 192 0.54 13.54 6.11
CA GLU A 192 2.00 13.65 5.96
C GLU A 192 2.44 15.06 5.51
N ASP A 193 1.90 15.57 4.41
CA ASP A 193 2.32 16.87 3.87
C ASP A 193 2.03 18.02 4.87
N ILE A 194 0.86 18.00 5.51
CA ILE A 194 0.47 19.05 6.46
C ILE A 194 1.33 18.93 7.74
N ALA A 195 1.57 17.72 8.22
CA ALA A 195 2.42 17.46 9.39
C ALA A 195 3.85 17.95 9.14
N ASP A 196 4.43 17.62 7.98
CA ASP A 196 5.79 18.03 7.58
C ASP A 196 5.91 19.56 7.53
N GLU A 197 4.95 20.26 6.89
CA GLU A 197 4.93 21.73 6.85
C GLU A 197 4.85 22.36 8.27
N ARG A 198 4.21 21.67 9.20
CA ARG A 198 4.02 22.11 10.60
C ARG A 198 5.11 21.58 11.54
N GLY A 199 6.02 20.73 11.07
CA GLY A 199 7.08 20.12 11.87
C GLY A 199 6.54 19.14 12.91
N GLN A 200 5.43 18.47 12.59
CA GLN A 200 4.79 17.43 13.38
C GLN A 200 5.18 16.04 12.88
N SER A 201 4.88 14.99 13.63
CA SER A 201 5.00 13.61 13.18
C SER A 201 3.93 13.30 12.12
N ALA A 202 4.30 12.57 11.07
CA ALA A 202 3.37 12.07 10.06
C ALA A 202 2.58 10.86 10.63
N GLU A 203 1.66 11.15 11.56
CA GLU A 203 0.81 10.17 12.22
C GLU A 203 -0.52 10.82 12.65
N THR A 204 -1.55 10.02 12.88
CA THR A 204 -2.79 10.52 13.44
C THR A 204 -2.63 10.74 14.95
N ARG A 205 -3.61 11.43 15.59
CA ARG A 205 -3.76 11.38 17.05
C ARG A 205 -3.87 9.92 17.53
N VAL A 206 -3.38 9.62 18.73
CA VAL A 206 -3.35 8.25 19.26
C VAL A 206 -4.52 7.92 20.19
N ASP A 207 -5.32 8.91 20.57
CA ASP A 207 -6.39 8.80 21.57
C ASP A 207 -7.78 8.55 20.94
N TYR A 208 -7.83 7.81 19.84
CA TYR A 208 -9.07 7.32 19.25
C TYR A 208 -9.20 5.80 19.38
N ASN A 209 -10.35 5.25 19.00
CA ASN A 209 -10.59 3.82 19.02
C ASN A 209 -9.98 3.16 17.77
N ALA A 210 -8.72 2.73 17.88
CA ALA A 210 -8.02 2.01 16.82
C ALA A 210 -8.46 0.55 16.78
N GLU A 211 -8.86 0.07 15.61
CA GLU A 211 -9.44 -1.27 15.43
C GLU A 211 -8.84 -1.96 14.19
N ALA A 212 -8.32 -3.15 14.39
CA ALA A 212 -7.78 -3.97 13.30
C ALA A 212 -8.89 -4.66 12.48
N ASN A 213 -10.13 -4.64 12.94
CA ASN A 213 -11.26 -5.31 12.30
C ASN A 213 -12.27 -4.29 11.78
N ASP A 214 -12.34 -4.16 10.46
CA ASP A 214 -13.24 -3.22 9.78
C ASP A 214 -14.72 -3.43 10.13
N GLN A 215 -15.18 -4.66 10.43
CA GLN A 215 -16.56 -4.90 10.89
C GLN A 215 -16.84 -4.26 12.25
N VAL A 216 -15.84 -4.15 13.11
CA VAL A 216 -15.96 -3.44 14.40
C VAL A 216 -16.02 -1.95 14.14
N ILE A 217 -15.22 -1.42 13.21
CA ILE A 217 -15.27 -0.01 12.78
C ILE A 217 -16.67 0.31 12.28
N VAL A 218 -17.20 -0.47 11.34
CA VAL A 218 -18.57 -0.29 10.80
C VAL A 218 -19.62 -0.31 11.92
N GLY A 219 -19.52 -1.27 12.84
CA GLY A 219 -20.45 -1.39 13.96
C GLY A 219 -20.42 -0.17 14.88
N ASN A 220 -19.25 0.34 15.22
CA ASN A 220 -19.09 1.52 16.06
C ASN A 220 -19.57 2.80 15.37
N ILE A 221 -19.18 2.99 14.11
CA ILE A 221 -19.56 4.16 13.31
C ILE A 221 -21.08 4.22 13.09
N SER A 222 -21.72 3.12 12.69
CA SER A 222 -23.16 3.09 12.38
C SER A 222 -24.05 3.41 13.57
N ASN A 223 -23.59 3.10 14.78
CA ASN A 223 -24.38 3.25 16.01
C ASN A 223 -24.21 4.60 16.72
N ASP A 224 -23.29 5.46 16.28
CA ASP A 224 -23.05 6.78 16.89
C ASP A 224 -23.26 7.90 15.87
N PRO A 225 -24.28 8.77 16.05
CA PRO A 225 -24.58 9.86 15.12
C PRO A 225 -23.54 10.97 15.08
N THR A 226 -22.52 10.92 15.92
CA THR A 226 -21.43 11.91 15.99
C THR A 226 -20.07 11.30 15.60
N SER A 227 -20.10 10.08 15.07
CA SER A 227 -18.93 9.30 14.71
C SER A 227 -18.16 9.86 13.51
N PHE A 228 -16.86 9.57 13.50
CA PHE A 228 -15.94 9.79 12.39
C PHE A 228 -15.02 8.58 12.25
N GLY A 229 -14.68 8.20 11.05
CA GLY A 229 -13.72 7.15 10.78
C GLY A 229 -13.41 7.04 9.29
N TRP A 230 -12.57 6.06 8.95
CA TRP A 230 -12.27 5.73 7.56
C TRP A 230 -12.04 4.22 7.41
N VAL A 231 -12.30 3.73 6.22
CA VAL A 231 -12.07 2.33 5.80
C VAL A 231 -11.71 2.30 4.31
N GLY A 232 -11.19 1.19 3.82
CA GLY A 232 -11.03 0.96 2.38
C GLY A 232 -12.39 1.05 1.65
N PHE A 233 -12.36 1.55 0.40
CA PHE A 233 -13.58 1.80 -0.37
C PHE A 233 -14.45 0.54 -0.56
N ALA A 234 -13.86 -0.60 -0.89
CA ALA A 234 -14.64 -1.83 -1.09
C ALA A 234 -15.41 -2.22 0.18
N PHE A 235 -14.79 -2.02 1.35
CA PHE A 235 -15.41 -2.30 2.63
C PHE A 235 -16.57 -1.34 2.93
N TYR A 236 -16.41 -0.05 2.59
CA TYR A 236 -17.51 0.91 2.63
C TYR A 236 -18.65 0.49 1.68
N GLU A 237 -18.34 0.12 0.44
CA GLU A 237 -19.33 -0.25 -0.57
C GLU A 237 -20.19 -1.44 -0.12
N GLU A 238 -19.57 -2.48 0.44
CA GLU A 238 -20.26 -3.64 1.02
C GLU A 238 -21.20 -3.26 2.18
N ASN A 239 -20.88 -2.20 2.92
CA ASN A 239 -21.60 -1.75 4.11
C ASN A 239 -22.37 -0.42 3.92
N ALA A 240 -22.52 0.06 2.69
CA ALA A 240 -23.11 1.37 2.36
C ALA A 240 -24.54 1.57 2.89
N ALA A 241 -25.28 0.48 3.14
CA ALA A 241 -26.61 0.57 3.76
C ALA A 241 -26.58 0.97 5.25
N SER A 242 -25.45 0.81 5.92
CA SER A 242 -25.25 1.06 7.35
C SER A 242 -24.34 2.25 7.64
N LEU A 243 -23.70 2.82 6.60
CA LEU A 243 -22.75 3.91 6.71
C LEU A 243 -23.15 5.08 5.80
N LYS A 244 -22.68 6.26 6.15
CA LYS A 244 -22.71 7.44 5.28
C LYS A 244 -21.25 7.81 4.95
N ALA A 245 -20.92 7.89 3.67
CA ALA A 245 -19.67 8.51 3.27
C ALA A 245 -19.74 10.03 3.50
N ILE A 246 -18.63 10.57 3.97
CA ILE A 246 -18.34 12.01 3.94
C ILE A 246 -17.65 12.27 2.61
N GLU A 247 -18.17 13.19 1.82
CA GLU A 247 -17.53 13.61 0.57
C GLU A 247 -16.20 14.32 0.88
N VAL A 248 -15.26 14.29 -0.03
CA VAL A 248 -13.98 14.95 0.14
C VAL A 248 -13.79 16.05 -0.90
N ASP A 249 -13.38 17.24 -0.43
CA ASP A 249 -13.05 18.37 -1.27
C ASP A 249 -11.54 18.45 -1.47
N GLY A 250 -11.09 18.18 -2.69
CA GLY A 250 -9.69 18.33 -3.13
C GLY A 250 -9.36 19.72 -3.65
N GLY A 251 -10.30 20.69 -3.54
CA GLY A 251 -10.16 22.05 -4.06
C GLY A 251 -11.10 22.39 -5.23
N ASP A 252 -11.69 21.38 -5.85
CA ASP A 252 -12.65 21.55 -6.96
C ASP A 252 -14.10 21.23 -6.55
N GLY A 253 -14.36 21.05 -5.25
CA GLY A 253 -15.63 20.73 -4.65
C GLY A 253 -15.72 19.32 -4.09
N CYS A 254 -16.81 19.07 -3.40
CA CYS A 254 -17.04 17.79 -2.71
C CYS A 254 -17.32 16.64 -3.68
N VAL A 255 -16.56 15.56 -3.57
CA VAL A 255 -16.72 14.35 -4.37
C VAL A 255 -16.98 13.16 -3.46
N ALA A 256 -17.98 12.35 -3.79
CA ALA A 256 -18.28 11.12 -3.07
C ALA A 256 -17.37 9.97 -3.52
N PRO A 257 -16.99 9.04 -2.62
CA PRO A 257 -16.28 7.81 -3.00
C PRO A 257 -17.23 6.87 -3.75
N THR A 258 -16.97 6.69 -5.02
CA THR A 258 -17.64 5.71 -5.88
C THR A 258 -16.57 4.95 -6.67
N ALA A 259 -16.89 3.75 -7.15
CA ALA A 259 -15.95 3.01 -8.00
C ALA A 259 -15.49 3.85 -9.21
N GLU A 260 -16.40 4.62 -9.82
CA GLU A 260 -16.09 5.50 -10.94
C GLU A 260 -15.15 6.64 -10.52
N SER A 261 -15.51 7.42 -9.48
CA SER A 261 -14.70 8.59 -9.06
C SER A 261 -13.32 8.20 -8.54
N ILE A 262 -13.19 7.00 -7.94
CA ILE A 262 -11.90 6.44 -7.51
C ILE A 262 -11.07 6.01 -8.73
N ALA A 263 -11.68 5.26 -9.65
CA ALA A 263 -10.98 4.77 -10.84
C ALA A 263 -10.52 5.89 -11.78
N THR A 264 -11.23 7.04 -11.81
CA THR A 264 -10.88 8.23 -12.61
C THR A 264 -10.02 9.24 -11.87
N PHE A 265 -9.72 9.02 -10.58
CA PHE A 265 -9.02 9.95 -9.69
C PHE A 265 -9.75 11.30 -9.47
N ASP A 266 -11.06 11.35 -9.74
CA ASP A 266 -11.88 12.50 -9.37
C ASP A 266 -12.08 12.59 -7.85
N TYR A 267 -12.08 11.43 -7.16
CA TYR A 267 -12.13 11.37 -5.70
C TYR A 267 -10.74 11.61 -5.10
N PRO A 268 -10.57 12.64 -4.24
CA PRO A 268 -9.23 13.06 -3.78
C PRO A 268 -8.47 12.02 -2.93
N LEU A 269 -9.17 11.12 -2.23
CA LEU A 269 -8.54 10.03 -1.47
C LEU A 269 -8.43 8.76 -2.31
N SER A 270 -7.95 8.89 -3.53
CA SER A 270 -7.61 7.78 -4.42
C SER A 270 -6.17 7.88 -4.91
N ARG A 271 -5.53 6.74 -5.09
CA ARG A 271 -4.16 6.67 -5.59
C ARG A 271 -3.94 5.45 -6.48
N PRO A 272 -3.04 5.55 -7.46
CA PRO A 272 -2.72 4.43 -8.33
C PRO A 272 -1.86 3.40 -7.60
N LEU A 273 -2.09 2.11 -7.92
CA LEU A 273 -1.28 1.00 -7.48
C LEU A 273 -0.54 0.40 -8.67
N PHE A 274 0.77 0.20 -8.51
CA PHE A 274 1.66 -0.26 -9.56
C PHE A 274 2.43 -1.50 -9.15
N ILE A 275 2.86 -2.25 -10.15
CA ILE A 275 4.02 -3.12 -10.07
C ILE A 275 5.08 -2.64 -11.07
N TYR A 276 6.34 -2.59 -10.64
CA TYR A 276 7.50 -2.29 -11.48
C TYR A 276 8.23 -3.60 -11.73
N VAL A 277 8.29 -4.04 -12.98
CA VAL A 277 8.87 -5.33 -13.35
C VAL A 277 10.22 -5.12 -14.00
N LYS A 278 11.26 -5.78 -13.49
CA LYS A 278 12.60 -5.74 -14.07
C LYS A 278 12.62 -6.40 -15.45
N THR A 279 13.14 -5.69 -16.44
CA THR A 279 13.12 -6.12 -17.84
C THR A 279 14.50 -6.60 -18.35
N ASN A 280 15.57 -6.41 -17.59
CA ASN A 280 16.93 -6.75 -17.96
C ASN A 280 16.96 -8.26 -18.27
N ASP A 281 16.71 -9.10 -18.49
CA ASP A 281 16.91 -10.53 -18.78
C ASP A 281 15.63 -11.33 -18.93
N LEU A 282 14.55 -10.67 -19.36
CA LEU A 282 13.24 -11.34 -19.55
C LEU A 282 13.34 -12.54 -20.51
N ALA A 283 14.27 -12.51 -21.48
CA ALA A 283 14.46 -13.60 -22.41
C ALA A 283 14.87 -14.92 -21.73
N ASN A 284 15.50 -14.84 -20.55
CA ASN A 284 15.92 -16.00 -19.75
C ASN A 284 15.03 -16.23 -18.51
N ARG A 285 14.06 -15.36 -18.27
CA ARG A 285 13.13 -15.39 -17.11
C ARG A 285 11.70 -15.73 -17.57
N ALA A 286 11.55 -16.89 -18.22
CA ALA A 286 10.23 -17.34 -18.67
C ALA A 286 9.22 -17.52 -17.50
N ASP A 287 9.71 -17.80 -16.31
CA ASP A 287 8.96 -17.83 -15.05
C ASP A 287 8.38 -16.45 -14.70
N LEU A 288 9.19 -15.40 -14.75
CA LEU A 288 8.75 -14.02 -14.48
C LEU A 288 7.76 -13.54 -15.54
N VAL A 289 8.02 -13.86 -16.81
CA VAL A 289 7.09 -13.52 -17.91
C VAL A 289 5.74 -14.19 -17.71
N ALA A 290 5.72 -15.48 -17.40
CA ALA A 290 4.48 -16.23 -17.17
C ALA A 290 3.72 -15.71 -15.92
N PHE A 291 4.44 -15.32 -14.87
CA PHE A 291 3.87 -14.74 -13.66
C PHE A 291 3.17 -13.40 -13.97
N VAL A 292 3.84 -12.49 -14.69
CA VAL A 292 3.24 -11.18 -15.01
C VAL A 292 2.10 -11.34 -16.02
N ASP A 293 2.19 -12.28 -16.97
CA ASP A 293 1.06 -12.63 -17.84
C ASP A 293 -0.15 -13.10 -17.05
N TYR A 294 0.06 -13.92 -16.01
CA TYR A 294 -1.01 -14.34 -15.11
C TYR A 294 -1.53 -13.19 -14.26
N TYR A 295 -0.64 -12.36 -13.70
CA TYR A 295 -1.03 -11.18 -12.92
C TYR A 295 -1.99 -10.27 -13.69
N LEU A 296 -1.72 -10.04 -14.98
CA LEU A 296 -2.52 -9.18 -15.86
C LEU A 296 -3.66 -9.92 -16.57
N SER A 297 -3.86 -11.21 -16.31
CA SER A 297 -5.01 -11.97 -16.81
C SER A 297 -6.30 -11.57 -16.08
N ASP A 298 -7.45 -11.90 -16.64
CA ASP A 298 -8.73 -11.64 -15.98
C ASP A 298 -8.82 -12.38 -14.63
N GLU A 299 -8.26 -13.60 -14.52
CA GLU A 299 -8.19 -14.38 -13.30
C GLU A 299 -7.28 -13.71 -12.24
N GLY A 300 -6.09 -13.24 -12.65
CA GLY A 300 -5.16 -12.53 -11.75
C GLY A 300 -5.73 -11.21 -11.25
N LEU A 301 -6.50 -10.50 -12.09
CA LEU A 301 -7.13 -9.23 -11.72
C LEU A 301 -8.35 -9.38 -10.80
N GLU A 302 -8.94 -10.58 -10.69
CA GLU A 302 -9.96 -10.84 -9.66
C GLU A 302 -9.41 -10.63 -8.25
N PHE A 303 -8.12 -10.92 -8.03
CA PHE A 303 -7.46 -10.71 -6.73
C PHE A 303 -7.35 -9.23 -6.34
N VAL A 304 -7.42 -8.29 -7.27
CA VAL A 304 -7.52 -6.85 -6.97
C VAL A 304 -8.77 -6.56 -6.16
N SER A 305 -9.92 -7.03 -6.65
CA SER A 305 -11.20 -6.85 -5.95
C SER A 305 -11.26 -7.65 -4.64
N GLU A 306 -10.71 -8.86 -4.61
CA GLU A 306 -10.63 -9.68 -3.39
C GLU A 306 -9.73 -9.06 -2.32
N ALA A 307 -8.74 -8.24 -2.72
CA ALA A 307 -7.90 -7.48 -1.81
C ALA A 307 -8.54 -6.15 -1.36
N GLY A 308 -9.71 -5.80 -1.90
CA GLY A 308 -10.46 -4.62 -1.51
C GLY A 308 -10.15 -3.35 -2.32
N TYR A 309 -9.53 -3.49 -3.48
CA TYR A 309 -9.16 -2.36 -4.35
C TYR A 309 -10.05 -2.27 -5.60
N VAL A 310 -10.00 -1.12 -6.26
CA VAL A 310 -10.79 -0.86 -7.47
C VAL A 310 -10.00 -1.28 -8.71
N GLN A 311 -10.61 -2.09 -9.55
CA GLN A 311 -10.03 -2.45 -10.84
C GLN A 311 -9.98 -1.24 -11.77
N LEU A 312 -8.97 -1.21 -12.63
CA LEU A 312 -8.86 -0.17 -13.65
C LEU A 312 -9.99 -0.26 -14.67
N PRO A 313 -10.41 0.88 -15.25
CA PRO A 313 -11.24 0.87 -16.46
C PRO A 313 -10.59 0.04 -17.59
N ASP A 314 -11.41 -0.61 -18.40
CA ASP A 314 -10.95 -1.50 -19.51
C ASP A 314 -9.88 -0.84 -20.40
N ALA A 315 -10.03 0.47 -20.68
CA ALA A 315 -9.09 1.20 -21.51
C ALA A 315 -7.71 1.35 -20.86
N ASP A 316 -7.65 1.58 -19.56
CA ASP A 316 -6.40 1.73 -18.82
C ASP A 316 -5.72 0.38 -18.61
N MET A 317 -6.49 -0.66 -18.33
CA MET A 317 -5.96 -2.01 -18.28
C MET A 317 -5.42 -2.47 -19.65
N ALA A 318 -6.05 -2.09 -20.76
CA ALA A 318 -5.53 -2.35 -22.08
C ALA A 318 -4.20 -1.63 -22.35
N ASN A 319 -4.02 -0.41 -21.82
CA ASN A 319 -2.75 0.31 -21.87
C ASN A 319 -1.66 -0.41 -21.08
N THR A 320 -1.97 -0.87 -19.86
CA THR A 320 -1.06 -1.65 -19.01
C THR A 320 -0.61 -2.94 -19.72
N ARG A 321 -1.55 -3.71 -20.26
CA ARG A 321 -1.25 -4.93 -21.03
C ARG A 321 -0.37 -4.63 -22.26
N THR A 322 -0.63 -3.53 -22.97
CA THR A 322 0.19 -3.10 -24.12
C THR A 322 1.62 -2.70 -23.70
N ALA A 323 1.76 -2.02 -22.56
CA ALA A 323 3.08 -1.68 -22.02
C ALA A 323 3.89 -2.96 -21.70
N TRP A 324 3.25 -3.94 -21.07
CA TRP A 324 3.87 -5.23 -20.77
C TRP A 324 4.24 -6.01 -22.03
N GLU A 325 3.33 -6.13 -23.00
CA GLU A 325 3.60 -6.79 -24.29
C GLU A 325 4.79 -6.16 -25.01
N SER A 326 4.92 -4.83 -24.94
CA SER A 326 6.03 -4.11 -25.56
C SER A 326 7.36 -4.34 -24.85
N ALA A 327 7.34 -4.53 -23.52
CA ALA A 327 8.54 -4.74 -22.72
C ALA A 327 9.09 -6.17 -22.82
N ARG A 328 8.21 -7.16 -22.97
CA ARG A 328 8.63 -8.57 -23.07
C ARG A 328 9.04 -9.02 -24.48
N GLY A 329 8.77 -8.21 -25.54
CA GLY A 329 9.20 -8.42 -26.93
C GLY A 329 8.24 -9.22 -27.79
#